data_fcce5e0bcebd57a6fad6260472166202
#
_entry.id   fcce5e0bcebd57a6fad6260472166202
#
_cell.length_a   1.000
_cell.length_b   1.000
_cell.length_c   1.000
_cell.angle_alpha   90.00
_cell.angle_beta   90.00
_cell.angle_gamma   90.00
#
_symmetry.space_group_name_H-M   'P 1'
#
loop_
_entity.id
_entity.type
_entity.pdbx_description
1 polymer ?
#
loop_
_entity_poly.entity_id
_entity_poly.type
_entity_poly.pdbx_seq_one_letter_code
_entity_poly.pdbx_strand_id
1 'polypeptide(L)'
;MTTFRPNVKETAARPRIAFIQSCWHREIVDELRDAFVAEHARIDSRAIDLIEVPGAFEIPLRTKLEALSGNYACIVAAGLVVDGGIYRHEFVATAVI
;
A
#
# COMPACT_ATOMS: atom_id res chain seq x y z
N MET A 1 -2.06 6.76 -9.52
CA MET A 1 -1.72 5.64 -10.38
C MET A 1 -2.95 5.12 -11.08
N THR A 2 -2.81 4.83 -12.31
CA THR A 2 -3.93 4.34 -13.11
C THR A 2 -3.67 2.90 -13.51
N THR A 3 -4.68 2.09 -13.35
CA THR A 3 -4.60 0.71 -13.79
C THR A 3 -5.47 0.54 -15.02
N PHE A 4 -4.83 0.38 -16.14
CA PHE A 4 -5.55 0.15 -17.38
C PHE A 4 -5.76 -1.33 -17.58
N ARG A 5 -6.95 -1.69 -18.03
CA ARG A 5 -7.35 -3.09 -18.19
C ARG A 5 -7.64 -3.38 -19.64
N PRO A 6 -6.62 -3.72 -20.44
CA PRO A 6 -6.85 -4.00 -21.85
C PRO A 6 -7.66 -5.26 -22.07
N ASN A 7 -7.59 -6.19 -21.13
CA ASN A 7 -8.30 -7.45 -21.25
C ASN A 7 -9.02 -7.73 -19.94
N VAL A 8 -10.30 -7.43 -19.90
CA VAL A 8 -11.11 -7.56 -18.70
C VAL A 8 -11.15 -9.00 -18.20
N LYS A 9 -11.30 -9.93 -19.11
CA LYS A 9 -11.39 -11.33 -18.75
C LYS A 9 -10.12 -11.80 -18.06
N GLU A 10 -8.99 -11.44 -18.64
CA GLU A 10 -7.70 -11.83 -18.08
C GLU A 10 -7.46 -11.20 -16.71
N THR A 11 -7.74 -9.91 -16.60
CA THR A 11 -7.53 -9.21 -15.34
C THR A 11 -8.49 -9.68 -14.25
N ALA A 12 -9.70 -10.03 -14.63
CA ALA A 12 -10.65 -10.56 -13.67
C ALA A 12 -10.17 -11.89 -13.09
N ALA A 13 -9.49 -12.71 -13.91
CA ALA A 13 -8.98 -13.99 -13.46
C ALA A 13 -7.79 -13.82 -12.50
N ARG A 14 -7.04 -12.72 -12.62
CA ARG A 14 -5.83 -12.50 -11.82
C ARG A 14 -5.79 -11.08 -11.31
N PRO A 15 -6.64 -10.75 -10.33
CA PRO A 15 -6.62 -9.40 -9.77
C PRO A 15 -5.28 -9.10 -9.09
N ARG A 16 -4.92 -7.84 -9.11
CA ARG A 16 -3.63 -7.40 -8.62
C ARG A 16 -3.69 -7.14 -7.13
N ILE A 17 -2.53 -6.86 -6.56
CA ILE A 17 -2.39 -6.47 -5.16
C ILE A 17 -1.84 -5.06 -5.14
N ALA A 18 -2.43 -4.20 -4.31
CA ALA A 18 -1.93 -2.84 -4.11
C ALA A 18 -1.08 -2.82 -2.84
N PHE A 19 0.10 -2.22 -2.92
CA PHE A 19 0.95 -1.98 -1.76
C PHE A 19 1.11 -0.48 -1.61
N ILE A 20 0.49 0.08 -0.56
CA ILE A 20 0.49 1.52 -0.31
C ILE A 20 1.48 1.80 0.79
N GLN A 21 2.43 2.71 0.53
CA GLN A 21 3.44 3.04 1.52
C GLN A 21 3.56 4.55 1.67
N SER A 22 3.89 4.99 2.89
CA SER A 22 4.20 6.37 3.15
C SER A 22 5.64 6.67 2.77
N CYS A 23 5.93 7.95 2.49
CA CYS A 23 7.26 8.36 2.07
C CYS A 23 8.22 8.65 3.23
N TRP A 24 7.69 8.86 4.42
CA TRP A 24 8.52 9.19 5.57
C TRP A 24 9.31 7.97 6.03
N HIS A 25 10.58 8.19 6.36
CA HIS A 25 11.48 7.11 6.78
C HIS A 25 11.54 6.03 5.72
N ARG A 26 11.77 6.47 4.51
CA ARG A 26 11.70 5.61 3.33
C ARG A 26 12.64 4.42 3.43
N GLU A 27 13.82 4.61 4.02
CA GLU A 27 14.81 3.53 4.10
C GLU A 27 14.28 2.34 4.90
N ILE A 28 13.41 2.60 5.89
CA ILE A 28 12.82 1.52 6.68
C ILE A 28 11.60 0.93 5.99
N VAL A 29 10.74 1.79 5.47
CA VAL A 29 9.52 1.34 4.80
C VAL A 29 9.85 0.57 3.53
N ASP A 30 10.90 0.99 2.82
CA ASP A 30 11.31 0.28 1.61
C ASP A 30 11.79 -1.12 1.92
N GLU A 31 12.46 -1.33 3.06
CA GLU A 31 12.87 -2.67 3.45
C GLU A 31 11.66 -3.57 3.70
N LEU A 32 10.64 -3.01 4.33
CA LEU A 32 9.42 -3.75 4.56
C LEU A 32 8.75 -4.12 3.23
N ARG A 33 8.69 -3.15 2.32
CA ARG A 33 8.13 -3.39 1.00
C ARG A 33 8.88 -4.48 0.26
N ASP A 34 10.21 -4.40 0.27
CA ASP A 34 11.04 -5.36 -0.45
C ASP A 34 10.89 -6.76 0.12
N ALA A 35 10.78 -6.87 1.45
CA ALA A 35 10.55 -8.16 2.08
C ALA A 35 9.19 -8.73 1.69
N PHE A 36 8.17 -7.88 1.64
CA PHE A 36 6.84 -8.32 1.24
C PHE A 36 6.84 -8.80 -0.20
N VAL A 37 7.46 -8.02 -1.09
CA VAL A 37 7.49 -8.38 -2.51
C VAL A 37 8.21 -9.69 -2.72
N ALA A 38 9.33 -9.88 -2.04
CA ALA A 38 10.11 -11.11 -2.19
C ALA A 38 9.33 -12.32 -1.67
N GLU A 39 8.69 -12.18 -0.53
CA GLU A 39 7.94 -13.30 0.03
C GLU A 39 6.71 -13.61 -0.81
N HIS A 40 6.04 -12.59 -1.29
CA HIS A 40 4.86 -12.77 -2.13
C HIS A 40 5.22 -13.52 -3.41
N ALA A 41 6.38 -13.20 -4.00
CA ALA A 41 6.79 -13.85 -5.24
C ALA A 41 7.00 -15.35 -5.08
N ARG A 42 7.27 -15.80 -3.85
CA ARG A 42 7.47 -17.22 -3.59
C ARG A 42 6.18 -18.01 -3.55
N ILE A 43 5.05 -17.34 -3.26
CA ILE A 43 3.81 -18.08 -3.01
C ILE A 43 2.67 -17.69 -3.96
N ASP A 44 2.85 -16.63 -4.73
CA ASP A 44 1.78 -16.18 -5.62
C ASP A 44 2.41 -15.46 -6.81
N SER A 45 1.67 -15.42 -7.90
CA SER A 45 2.15 -14.77 -9.13
C SER A 45 1.38 -13.52 -9.47
N ARG A 46 0.48 -13.05 -8.59
CA ARG A 46 -0.24 -11.81 -8.85
C ARG A 46 0.72 -10.63 -8.89
N ALA A 47 0.40 -9.67 -9.75
CA ALA A 47 1.20 -8.46 -9.83
C ALA A 47 0.92 -7.55 -8.64
N ILE A 48 1.93 -6.81 -8.23
CA ILE A 48 1.84 -5.85 -7.14
C ILE A 48 2.03 -4.45 -7.71
N ASP A 49 1.08 -3.56 -7.42
CA ASP A 49 1.20 -2.15 -7.75
C ASP A 49 1.70 -1.42 -6.52
N LEU A 50 2.81 -0.70 -6.67
CA LEU A 50 3.40 0.06 -5.58
C LEU A 50 2.91 1.49 -5.63
N ILE A 51 2.26 1.94 -4.56
CA ILE A 51 1.64 3.24 -4.49
C ILE A 51 2.22 3.99 -3.31
N GLU A 52 2.72 5.21 -3.55
CA GLU A 52 3.27 6.04 -2.48
C GLU A 52 2.30 7.14 -2.10
N VAL A 53 2.21 7.42 -0.81
CA VAL A 53 1.47 8.55 -0.28
C VAL A 53 2.42 9.38 0.58
N PRO A 54 2.15 10.69 0.78
CA PRO A 54 3.08 11.55 1.50
C PRO A 54 3.34 11.12 2.93
N GLY A 55 2.34 10.64 3.63
CA GLY A 55 2.51 10.25 5.02
C GLY A 55 1.47 9.24 5.44
N ALA A 56 1.60 8.77 6.69
CA ALA A 56 0.70 7.72 7.19
C ALA A 56 -0.75 8.20 7.25
N PHE A 57 -0.97 9.50 7.45
CA PHE A 57 -2.33 10.04 7.50
C PHE A 57 -3.09 9.87 6.20
N GLU A 58 -2.38 9.81 5.07
CA GLU A 58 -3.03 9.67 3.77
C GLU A 58 -3.36 8.23 3.41
N ILE A 59 -2.88 7.26 4.20
CA ILE A 59 -3.11 5.86 3.91
C ILE A 59 -4.59 5.48 3.94
N PRO A 60 -5.38 5.87 4.94
CA PRO A 60 -6.79 5.45 4.96
C PRO A 60 -7.57 5.90 3.74
N LEU A 61 -7.40 7.16 3.32
CA LEU A 61 -8.14 7.65 2.16
C LEU A 61 -7.69 6.93 0.89
N ARG A 62 -6.38 6.78 0.71
CA ARG A 62 -5.89 6.11 -0.50
C ARG A 62 -6.35 4.66 -0.53
N THR A 63 -6.34 4.00 0.62
CA THR A 63 -6.82 2.62 0.72
C THR A 63 -8.27 2.53 0.30
N LYS A 64 -9.09 3.46 0.76
CA LYS A 64 -10.51 3.47 0.39
C LYS A 64 -10.69 3.67 -1.10
N LEU A 65 -9.94 4.61 -1.69
CA LEU A 65 -10.04 4.87 -3.11
C LEU A 65 -9.65 3.65 -3.94
N GLU A 66 -8.57 2.97 -3.54
CA GLU A 66 -8.14 1.80 -4.28
C GLU A 66 -9.09 0.62 -4.09
N ALA A 67 -9.68 0.50 -2.90
CA ALA A 67 -10.66 -0.55 -2.66
C ALA A 67 -11.91 -0.34 -3.51
N LEU A 68 -12.33 0.89 -3.65
CA LEU A 68 -13.52 1.20 -4.45
C LEU A 68 -13.28 1.02 -5.94
N SER A 69 -12.03 1.03 -6.37
CA SER A 69 -11.71 0.85 -7.79
C SER A 69 -12.06 -0.55 -8.28
N GLY A 70 -12.08 -1.53 -7.38
CA GLY A 70 -12.35 -2.90 -7.77
C GLY A 70 -11.19 -3.59 -8.48
N ASN A 71 -10.02 -2.97 -8.49
CA ASN A 71 -8.88 -3.47 -9.25
C ASN A 71 -8.03 -4.48 -8.49
N TYR A 72 -8.24 -4.60 -7.18
CA TYR A 72 -7.31 -5.33 -6.34
C TYR A 72 -8.01 -6.42 -5.55
N ALA A 73 -7.32 -7.56 -5.43
CA ALA A 73 -7.78 -8.63 -4.55
C ALA A 73 -7.46 -8.31 -3.10
N CYS A 74 -6.41 -7.54 -2.88
CA CYS A 74 -5.95 -7.24 -1.54
C CYS A 74 -5.20 -5.92 -1.56
N ILE A 75 -5.28 -5.18 -0.47
CA ILE A 75 -4.56 -3.92 -0.32
C ILE A 75 -3.73 -4.02 0.96
N VAL A 76 -2.43 -3.84 0.80
CA VAL A 76 -1.49 -3.86 1.92
C VAL A 76 -0.99 -2.45 2.13
N ALA A 77 -0.95 -2.01 3.37
CA ALA A 77 -0.50 -0.66 3.69
C ALA A 77 0.66 -0.72 4.67
N ALA A 78 1.65 0.13 4.45
CA ALA A 78 2.82 0.19 5.30
C ALA A 78 3.20 1.64 5.56
N GLY A 79 3.45 1.96 6.82
CA GLY A 79 3.89 3.29 7.21
C GLY A 79 4.62 3.21 8.52
N LEU A 80 5.42 4.23 8.79
CA LEU A 80 6.15 4.32 10.04
C LEU A 80 5.73 5.59 10.75
N VAL A 81 5.35 5.45 12.01
CA VAL A 81 4.97 6.58 12.84
C VAL A 81 5.98 6.67 13.97
N VAL A 82 6.62 7.84 14.10
CA VAL A 82 7.62 8.05 15.14
C VAL A 82 7.18 9.22 16.03
N ASP A 83 7.71 9.24 17.25
CA ASP A 83 7.41 10.29 18.21
C ASP A 83 8.34 11.48 17.93
N GLY A 84 7.80 12.47 17.23
CA GLY A 84 8.56 13.67 16.90
C GLY A 84 8.24 14.80 17.85
N GLY A 85 9.02 15.88 17.76
CA GLY A 85 8.84 17.01 18.66
C GLY A 85 7.52 17.74 18.51
N ILE A 86 6.94 17.70 17.33
CA ILE A 86 5.70 18.44 17.03
C ILE A 86 4.49 17.53 17.09
N TYR A 87 4.63 16.33 16.59
CA TYR A 87 3.52 15.38 16.52
C TYR A 87 3.64 14.36 17.63
N ARG A 88 2.51 13.98 18.15
CA ARG A 88 2.43 12.85 19.07
C ARG A 88 2.06 11.62 18.28
N HIS A 89 2.92 10.63 18.32
CA HIS A 89 2.76 9.43 17.50
C HIS A 89 1.46 8.69 17.80
N GLU A 90 0.99 8.74 19.04
CA GLU A 90 -0.24 8.04 19.39
C GLU A 90 -1.46 8.65 18.71
N PHE A 91 -1.45 9.96 18.45
CA PHE A 91 -2.56 10.58 17.72
C PHE A 91 -2.58 10.14 16.27
N VAL A 92 -1.40 10.11 15.64
CA VAL A 92 -1.31 9.70 14.25
C VAL A 92 -1.69 8.23 14.10
N ALA A 93 -1.15 7.39 14.97
CA ALA A 93 -1.43 5.97 14.91
C ALA A 93 -2.92 5.69 15.11
N THR A 94 -3.55 6.40 16.05
CA THR A 94 -4.97 6.22 16.30
C THR A 94 -5.80 6.61 15.08
N ALA A 95 -5.39 7.66 14.37
CA ALA A 95 -6.14 8.12 13.20
C ALA A 95 -6.02 7.15 12.03
N VAL A 96 -4.89 6.45 11.92
CA VAL A 96 -4.66 5.54 10.80
C VAL A 96 -5.29 4.18 11.06
N ILE A 97 -5.16 3.68 12.27
CA ILE A 97 -5.68 2.37 12.64
C ILE A 97 -7.19 2.38 12.74
#